data_6d049c3455130814a83373d8d9d1a2a9
#
_entry.id   6d049c3455130814a83373d8d9d1a2a9
#
_cell.length_a   1.000
_cell.length_b   1.000
_cell.length_c   1.000
_cell.angle_alpha   90.00
_cell.angle_beta   90.00
_cell.angle_gamma   90.00
#
_symmetry.space_group_name_H-M   'P 1'
#
loop_
_entity.id
_entity.type
_entity.pdbx_description
1 polymer ?
#
loop_
_entity_poly.entity_id
_entity_poly.type
_entity_poly.pdbx_seq_one_letter_code
_entity_poly.pdbx_strand_id
1 'polypeptide(L)'
;MKRLFCAQFYDCVVQFFGRKTAFCGFSADITDALNAPGENVIVLEARDDPADLEMPRGKQYWKPESESIFYTRTTGIWQSVWLEAVSPMHLCSCRITPLFDERSVRFSYALSAAPQHVTLTAEITFRGKTAGTVSVTPTSARGAFDWQIDQSALSAWNYQEDLVWTPEQPNLFDVIFHVLECGCEVDTVQSYFGMRKVSIQNGQFLLNNRPYYQKLVLDQGYWPESLLTAPSDEAFIRDIELTKAMGFNGVRKHQKVEDPRYLYHADRMGLLVWGEIGAAYLYSEQYADRIYREWLDVLRRDYNHPCIVVWTPLNESWGVQEIETDPRQQAHSEAMVAITKSMDTTRPVVDNDGWEHTNGDLLTIHDYSPSGEMLRTHLGSMDAILALRPAQRALFVGRHTYAGQPILLSEFGGVKFAPGTEEQRSWGYCEADSCAAFTKKLRELFDAVRACPLVDGYCYTQLTDVETEQNGLLTYDRTPKLPLETICAILNGRTNEHENL
;
A
#
# COMPACT_ATOMS: atom_id res chain seq x y z
N MET A 1 11.56 22.02 21.09
CA MET A 1 11.42 20.59 21.42
C MET A 1 12.09 19.79 20.32
N LYS A 2 12.90 18.80 20.65
CA LYS A 2 13.56 17.94 19.62
C LYS A 2 12.97 16.56 19.73
N ARG A 3 12.51 15.99 18.63
CA ARG A 3 11.97 14.60 18.57
C ARG A 3 12.95 13.71 17.82
N LEU A 4 13.16 12.52 18.35
CA LEU A 4 13.88 11.45 17.69
C LEU A 4 12.89 10.34 17.37
N PHE A 5 12.89 9.87 16.15
CA PHE A 5 12.23 8.64 15.78
C PHE A 5 13.22 7.50 15.98
N CYS A 6 13.03 6.74 17.06
CA CYS A 6 13.74 5.53 17.41
C CYS A 6 15.11 5.67 18.11
N ALA A 7 15.19 5.54 19.43
CA ALA A 7 16.45 5.31 20.15
C ALA A 7 16.32 4.81 21.60
N GLN A 8 17.37 4.12 22.05
CA GLN A 8 17.61 3.79 23.44
C GLN A 8 18.95 4.40 23.87
N PHE A 9 19.04 5.01 25.06
CA PHE A 9 20.24 5.73 25.53
C PHE A 9 20.93 5.01 26.68
N TYR A 10 22.28 5.03 26.71
CA TYR A 10 23.12 4.64 27.85
C TYR A 10 23.81 5.86 28.46
N ASP A 11 23.75 5.93 29.81
CA ASP A 11 24.33 6.98 30.68
C ASP A 11 23.82 8.43 30.47
N CYS A 12 22.74 8.69 30.94
CA CYS A 12 22.07 9.69 31.75
C CYS A 12 20.57 9.56 31.54
N VAL A 13 19.94 8.95 32.51
CA VAL A 13 18.48 8.95 32.74
C VAL A 13 17.63 9.13 31.48
N VAL A 14 17.33 8.06 30.79
CA VAL A 14 16.34 8.09 29.76
C VAL A 14 15.29 7.01 29.92
N GLN A 15 14.07 7.45 29.74
CA GLN A 15 12.87 6.64 29.73
C GLN A 15 12.90 5.60 28.62
N PHE A 16 12.70 4.37 29.00
CA PHE A 16 12.57 3.21 28.16
C PHE A 16 11.24 3.26 27.38
N PHE A 17 11.28 3.25 26.08
CA PHE A 17 10.09 3.05 25.23
C PHE A 17 10.18 1.69 24.54
N GLY A 18 9.52 0.69 25.11
CA GLY A 18 9.35 -0.58 24.42
C GLY A 18 8.10 -0.53 23.52
N ARG A 19 8.25 -0.54 22.21
CA ARG A 19 7.15 -0.89 21.29
C ARG A 19 7.44 -2.24 20.65
N LYS A 20 6.41 -3.08 20.56
CA LYS A 20 6.45 -4.32 19.79
C LYS A 20 5.75 -4.04 18.47
N THR A 21 6.50 -3.68 17.44
CA THR A 21 5.98 -3.37 16.12
C THR A 21 6.96 -3.82 15.05
N ALA A 22 6.47 -4.36 13.94
CA ALA A 22 7.28 -4.73 12.78
C ALA A 22 7.25 -3.65 11.69
N PHE A 23 6.15 -2.91 11.55
CA PHE A 23 5.89 -2.04 10.42
C PHE A 23 5.63 -0.57 10.77
N CYS A 24 5.50 -0.22 12.05
CA CYS A 24 5.16 1.13 12.46
C CYS A 24 6.32 1.90 13.05
N GLY A 25 6.39 3.18 12.71
CA GLY A 25 7.33 4.12 13.30
C GLY A 25 6.98 4.45 14.75
N PHE A 26 7.95 4.94 15.49
CA PHE A 26 7.76 5.51 16.81
C PHE A 26 8.60 6.77 16.97
N SER A 27 8.20 7.64 17.89
CA SER A 27 8.91 8.88 18.18
C SER A 27 9.16 9.02 19.67
N ALA A 28 10.26 9.67 20.03
CA ALA A 28 10.59 10.03 21.40
C ALA A 28 10.97 11.52 21.48
N ASP A 29 10.50 12.20 22.51
CA ASP A 29 11.00 13.52 22.89
C ASP A 29 12.31 13.33 23.67
N ILE A 30 13.40 13.86 23.15
CA ILE A 30 14.73 13.75 23.74
C ILE A 30 15.25 15.08 24.24
N THR A 31 14.38 16.11 24.33
CA THR A 31 14.80 17.48 24.68
C THR A 31 15.59 17.55 25.98
N ASP A 32 15.08 16.87 27.02
CA ASP A 32 15.71 16.87 28.35
C ASP A 32 16.95 15.95 28.45
N ALA A 33 17.16 15.09 27.46
CA ALA A 33 18.27 14.13 27.42
C ALA A 33 19.49 14.64 26.63
N LEU A 34 19.34 15.78 25.94
CA LEU A 34 20.42 16.31 25.10
C LEU A 34 21.48 17.04 25.91
N ASN A 35 22.73 16.69 25.66
CA ASN A 35 23.89 17.46 26.10
C ASN A 35 24.11 18.65 25.15
N ALA A 36 23.93 19.87 25.63
CA ALA A 36 24.16 21.09 24.84
C ALA A 36 25.02 22.09 25.62
N PRO A 37 26.23 22.50 25.13
CA PRO A 37 26.90 21.92 23.94
C PRO A 37 27.61 20.61 24.27
N GLY A 38 27.55 19.62 23.35
CA GLY A 38 28.25 18.35 23.54
C GLY A 38 27.86 17.28 22.50
N GLU A 39 28.59 16.18 22.54
CA GLU A 39 28.29 14.99 21.76
C GLU A 39 27.10 14.27 22.38
N ASN A 40 26.18 13.81 21.52
CA ASN A 40 25.03 13.00 21.91
C ASN A 40 25.11 11.68 21.19
N VAL A 41 25.01 10.59 21.94
CA VAL A 41 25.04 9.22 21.42
C VAL A 41 23.64 8.62 21.54
N ILE A 42 23.14 8.08 20.44
CA ILE A 42 21.88 7.35 20.38
C ILE A 42 22.21 5.87 20.27
N VAL A 43 21.68 5.05 21.19
CA VAL A 43 21.79 3.60 21.13
C VAL A 43 20.40 3.01 20.93
N LEU A 44 20.27 2.14 19.94
CA LEU A 44 19.04 1.45 19.62
C LEU A 44 19.25 -0.05 19.79
N GLU A 45 18.34 -0.69 20.51
CA GLU A 45 18.25 -2.14 20.61
C GLU A 45 16.98 -2.64 19.91
N ALA A 46 17.15 -3.48 18.87
CA ALA A 46 16.07 -4.20 18.23
C ALA A 46 16.14 -5.68 18.66
N ARG A 47 15.02 -6.21 19.13
CA ARG A 47 14.87 -7.64 19.46
C ARG A 47 13.81 -8.24 18.58
N ASP A 48 14.19 -9.28 17.86
CA ASP A 48 13.32 -10.09 17.03
C ASP A 48 13.45 -11.56 17.42
N ASP A 49 12.33 -12.21 17.72
CA ASP A 49 12.29 -13.65 17.94
C ASP A 49 11.73 -14.33 16.69
N PRO A 50 12.55 -14.99 15.89
CA PRO A 50 12.08 -15.69 14.71
C PRO A 50 11.11 -16.84 15.02
N ALA A 51 11.09 -17.36 16.23
CA ALA A 51 10.16 -18.40 16.66
C ALA A 51 8.78 -17.86 17.09
N ASP A 52 8.61 -16.52 17.26
CA ASP A 52 7.33 -15.90 17.57
C ASP A 52 6.45 -15.83 16.30
N LEU A 53 5.63 -16.87 16.10
CA LEU A 53 4.72 -16.98 14.95
C LEU A 53 3.46 -16.11 15.09
N GLU A 54 3.26 -15.44 16.23
CA GLU A 54 2.17 -14.49 16.48
C GLU A 54 2.58 -13.04 16.15
N MET A 55 3.83 -12.82 15.69
CA MET A 55 4.30 -11.50 15.26
C MET A 55 3.89 -11.23 13.81
N PRO A 56 3.25 -10.09 13.50
CA PRO A 56 3.03 -9.65 12.12
C PRO A 56 4.39 -9.46 11.41
N ARG A 57 4.74 -10.36 10.52
CA ARG A 57 6.03 -10.35 9.82
C ARG A 57 5.93 -10.51 8.30
N GLY A 58 4.75 -10.81 7.77
CA GLY A 58 4.55 -11.02 6.34
C GLY A 58 5.39 -12.19 5.81
N LYS A 59 6.05 -12.00 4.69
CA LYS A 59 6.85 -13.04 4.02
C LYS A 59 8.21 -13.34 4.67
N GLN A 60 8.58 -12.67 5.77
CA GLN A 60 9.84 -12.93 6.47
C GLN A 60 9.81 -14.30 7.16
N TYR A 61 10.73 -15.18 6.77
CA TYR A 61 10.70 -16.57 7.20
C TYR A 61 11.21 -16.76 8.63
N TRP A 62 10.61 -17.68 9.37
CA TRP A 62 11.06 -18.03 10.73
C TRP A 62 12.26 -18.98 10.74
N LYS A 63 12.57 -19.66 9.61
CA LYS A 63 13.77 -20.46 9.45
C LYS A 63 14.95 -19.63 8.94
N PRO A 64 16.20 -20.17 9.05
CA PRO A 64 17.40 -19.43 8.64
C PRO A 64 17.50 -19.16 7.14
N GLU A 65 17.05 -20.09 6.31
CA GLU A 65 17.15 -20.04 4.84
C GLU A 65 15.77 -19.83 4.24
N SER A 66 15.70 -19.03 3.17
CA SER A 66 14.48 -18.83 2.38
C SER A 66 14.00 -20.13 1.74
N GLU A 67 12.68 -20.29 1.59
CA GLU A 67 12.06 -21.49 1.04
C GLU A 67 10.70 -21.15 0.41
N SER A 68 10.48 -21.54 -0.85
CA SER A 68 9.21 -21.31 -1.56
C SER A 68 8.84 -19.81 -1.59
N ILE A 69 7.74 -19.42 -0.96
CA ILE A 69 7.20 -18.06 -0.89
C ILE A 69 7.66 -17.28 0.35
N PHE A 70 8.60 -17.80 1.11
CA PHE A 70 9.12 -17.18 2.33
C PHE A 70 10.56 -16.75 2.14
N TYR A 71 10.88 -15.52 2.54
CA TYR A 71 12.15 -14.85 2.24
C TYR A 71 13.01 -14.66 3.49
N THR A 72 14.28 -14.39 3.27
CA THR A 72 15.24 -14.10 4.33
C THR A 72 14.73 -12.97 5.21
N ARG A 73 14.65 -13.23 6.51
CA ARG A 73 14.20 -12.24 7.50
C ARG A 73 15.27 -11.18 7.76
N THR A 74 14.79 -10.02 8.17
CA THR A 74 15.61 -8.91 8.67
C THR A 74 15.26 -8.59 10.11
N THR A 75 16.22 -8.08 10.87
CA THR A 75 16.01 -7.59 12.24
C THR A 75 16.57 -6.19 12.36
N GLY A 76 15.82 -5.29 12.98
CA GLY A 76 16.26 -3.92 13.21
C GLY A 76 15.36 -2.89 12.50
N ILE A 77 15.88 -1.66 12.47
CA ILE A 77 15.20 -0.55 11.80
C ILE A 77 15.48 -0.62 10.31
N TRP A 78 14.44 -0.77 9.53
CA TRP A 78 14.55 -0.96 8.09
C TRP A 78 14.02 0.24 7.27
N GLN A 79 13.45 1.26 7.93
CA GLN A 79 13.04 2.54 7.33
C GLN A 79 13.84 3.69 7.91
N SER A 80 13.63 4.91 7.39
CA SER A 80 14.41 6.10 7.74
C SER A 80 14.31 6.48 9.22
N VAL A 81 15.43 6.97 9.76
CA VAL A 81 15.54 7.57 11.10
C VAL A 81 15.97 9.02 10.95
N TRP A 82 15.29 9.94 11.64
CA TRP A 82 15.65 11.36 11.60
C TRP A 82 15.40 12.07 12.92
N LEU A 83 16.03 13.23 13.08
CA LEU A 83 15.82 14.17 14.16
C LEU A 83 15.07 15.39 13.65
N GLU A 84 14.09 15.82 14.39
CA GLU A 84 13.31 17.00 14.07
C GLU A 84 13.33 17.99 15.26
N ALA A 85 13.67 19.26 14.99
CA ALA A 85 13.57 20.33 15.96
C ALA A 85 12.24 21.05 15.76
N VAL A 86 11.38 21.02 16.77
CA VAL A 86 10.05 21.66 16.72
C VAL A 86 9.89 22.66 17.84
N SER A 87 9.11 23.70 17.60
CA SER A 87 8.71 24.67 18.64
C SER A 87 7.77 24.02 19.65
N PRO A 88 7.64 24.56 20.88
CA PRO A 88 6.63 24.08 21.84
C PRO A 88 5.23 24.06 21.24
N MET A 89 4.83 25.07 20.49
CA MET A 89 3.62 25.09 19.67
C MET A 89 3.99 24.72 18.22
N HIS A 90 3.49 23.58 17.75
CA HIS A 90 3.74 23.08 16.39
C HIS A 90 2.58 22.22 15.88
N LEU A 91 2.53 21.98 14.59
CA LEU A 91 1.58 21.10 13.94
C LEU A 91 2.05 19.64 14.07
N CYS A 92 1.36 18.85 14.89
CA CYS A 92 1.70 17.43 15.09
C CYS A 92 1.28 16.54 13.90
N SER A 93 0.15 16.85 13.30
CA SER A 93 -0.37 16.15 12.12
C SER A 93 -1.45 16.95 11.42
N CYS A 94 -1.57 16.72 10.13
CA CYS A 94 -2.71 17.19 9.34
C CYS A 94 -3.20 16.07 8.45
N ARG A 95 -4.48 15.69 8.61
CA ARG A 95 -5.17 14.81 7.68
C ARG A 95 -5.81 15.63 6.59
N ILE A 96 -5.50 15.32 5.34
CA ILE A 96 -5.98 16.03 4.16
C ILE A 96 -7.01 15.15 3.44
N THR A 97 -8.26 15.56 3.44
CA THR A 97 -9.36 14.79 2.85
C THR A 97 -9.95 15.53 1.67
N PRO A 98 -9.74 15.06 0.43
CA PRO A 98 -10.43 15.60 -0.72
C PRO A 98 -11.94 15.35 -0.64
N LEU A 99 -12.73 16.42 -0.67
CA LEU A 99 -14.19 16.41 -0.82
C LEU A 99 -14.46 16.58 -2.31
N PHE A 100 -14.29 15.48 -3.04
CA PHE A 100 -14.17 15.47 -4.50
C PHE A 100 -15.39 16.08 -5.22
N ASP A 101 -16.59 15.65 -4.84
CA ASP A 101 -17.82 16.08 -5.46
C ASP A 101 -18.15 17.56 -5.14
N GLU A 102 -17.66 18.03 -3.99
CA GLU A 102 -17.79 19.41 -3.52
C GLU A 102 -16.68 20.32 -4.06
N ARG A 103 -15.67 19.74 -4.73
CA ARG A 103 -14.47 20.44 -5.21
C ARG A 103 -13.76 21.22 -4.12
N SER A 104 -13.67 20.64 -2.94
CA SER A 104 -13.05 21.23 -1.77
C SER A 104 -12.13 20.24 -1.06
N VAL A 105 -11.36 20.72 -0.11
CA VAL A 105 -10.43 19.92 0.69
C VAL A 105 -10.62 20.24 2.15
N ARG A 106 -10.75 19.21 2.98
CA ARG A 106 -10.78 19.35 4.44
C ARG A 106 -9.41 19.09 5.03
N PHE A 107 -8.91 20.04 5.79
CA PHE A 107 -7.69 19.92 6.59
C PHE A 107 -8.05 19.69 8.04
N SER A 108 -7.83 18.47 8.56
CA SER A 108 -8.06 18.14 9.98
C SER A 108 -6.71 18.14 10.69
N TYR A 109 -6.50 19.10 11.57
CA TYR A 109 -5.22 19.37 12.24
C TYR A 109 -5.18 18.84 13.67
N ALA A 110 -3.95 18.56 14.15
CA ALA A 110 -3.64 18.38 15.55
C ALA A 110 -2.40 19.22 15.92
N LEU A 111 -2.54 20.13 16.86
CA LEU A 111 -1.46 20.93 17.45
C LEU A 111 -0.90 20.25 18.69
N SER A 112 0.33 20.60 19.05
CA SER A 112 1.05 20.03 20.20
C SER A 112 0.45 20.38 21.56
N ALA A 113 -0.27 21.50 21.64
CA ALA A 113 -0.89 22.01 22.88
C ALA A 113 -2.19 22.76 22.57
N ALA A 114 -2.93 23.11 23.61
CA ALA A 114 -4.09 24.00 23.49
C ALA A 114 -3.63 25.39 22.99
N PRO A 115 -4.20 25.89 21.87
CA PRO A 115 -3.73 27.12 21.24
C PRO A 115 -4.11 28.36 22.08
N GLN A 116 -3.17 29.28 22.20
CA GLN A 116 -3.41 30.64 22.71
C GLN A 116 -2.84 31.66 21.73
N HIS A 117 -3.70 32.47 21.11
CA HIS A 117 -3.31 33.44 20.08
C HIS A 117 -2.59 32.79 18.89
N VAL A 118 -3.03 31.59 18.49
CA VAL A 118 -2.49 30.83 17.35
C VAL A 118 -3.33 31.09 16.11
N THR A 119 -2.66 31.31 14.99
CA THR A 119 -3.25 31.26 13.66
C THR A 119 -2.61 30.11 12.90
N LEU A 120 -3.42 29.27 12.28
CA LEU A 120 -2.98 28.23 11.36
C LEU A 120 -3.38 28.61 9.93
N THR A 121 -2.39 28.73 9.05
CA THR A 121 -2.58 29.09 7.64
C THR A 121 -2.14 27.95 6.75
N ALA A 122 -2.91 27.63 5.71
CA ALA A 122 -2.51 26.76 4.62
C ALA A 122 -2.36 27.59 3.34
N GLU A 123 -1.17 27.60 2.76
CA GLU A 123 -0.90 28.15 1.44
C GLU A 123 -0.87 27.01 0.44
N ILE A 124 -1.75 27.05 -0.58
CA ILE A 124 -1.92 26.00 -1.55
C ILE A 124 -1.40 26.48 -2.91
N THR A 125 -0.60 25.65 -3.57
CA THR A 125 -0.12 25.88 -4.93
C THR A 125 -0.44 24.69 -5.83
N PHE A 126 -0.60 24.97 -7.12
CA PHE A 126 -0.79 23.94 -8.14
C PHE A 126 0.10 24.24 -9.35
N ARG A 127 0.98 23.30 -9.70
CA ARG A 127 1.96 23.47 -10.78
C ARG A 127 2.75 24.79 -10.67
N GLY A 128 3.15 25.15 -9.43
CA GLY A 128 3.92 26.36 -9.10
C GLY A 128 3.11 27.67 -9.12
N LYS A 129 1.79 27.62 -9.32
CA LYS A 129 0.90 28.80 -9.23
C LYS A 129 0.13 28.77 -7.92
N THR A 130 -0.08 29.94 -7.32
CA THR A 130 -0.94 30.05 -6.13
C THR A 130 -2.36 29.64 -6.46
N ALA A 131 -2.85 28.62 -5.78
CA ALA A 131 -4.21 28.12 -5.86
C ALA A 131 -5.15 28.78 -4.85
N GLY A 132 -4.60 29.14 -3.69
CA GLY A 132 -5.32 29.85 -2.65
C GLY A 132 -4.60 29.83 -1.29
N THR A 133 -5.15 30.59 -0.36
CA THR A 133 -4.70 30.62 1.04
C THR A 133 -5.92 30.60 1.94
N VAL A 134 -5.86 29.81 2.99
CA VAL A 134 -6.91 29.77 4.02
C VAL A 134 -6.29 29.82 5.39
N SER A 135 -6.86 30.66 6.27
CA SER A 135 -6.39 30.84 7.65
C SER A 135 -7.52 30.59 8.63
N VAL A 136 -7.18 30.01 9.77
CA VAL A 136 -8.11 29.76 10.88
C VAL A 136 -7.43 30.14 12.20
N THR A 137 -8.24 30.57 13.16
CA THR A 137 -7.81 30.72 14.55
C THR A 137 -8.30 29.53 15.34
N PRO A 138 -7.41 28.54 15.63
CA PRO A 138 -7.79 27.34 16.37
C PRO A 138 -8.33 27.68 17.77
N THR A 139 -9.43 27.08 18.16
CA THR A 139 -9.99 27.18 19.52
C THR A 139 -9.67 25.99 20.39
N SER A 140 -9.14 24.90 19.79
CA SER A 140 -8.70 23.68 20.47
C SER A 140 -7.49 23.09 19.77
N ALA A 141 -6.77 22.20 20.46
CA ALA A 141 -5.60 21.52 19.90
C ALA A 141 -5.94 20.63 18.69
N ARG A 142 -7.20 20.30 18.48
CA ARG A 142 -7.68 19.54 17.32
C ARG A 142 -8.87 20.23 16.71
N GLY A 143 -8.92 20.27 15.38
CA GLY A 143 -10.01 20.87 14.63
C GLY A 143 -9.88 20.60 13.14
N ALA A 144 -10.74 21.22 12.37
CA ALA A 144 -10.71 21.13 10.92
C ALA A 144 -11.19 22.42 10.28
N PHE A 145 -10.75 22.65 9.05
CA PHE A 145 -11.23 23.72 8.18
C PHE A 145 -11.22 23.24 6.72
N ASP A 146 -12.04 23.88 5.90
CA ASP A 146 -12.18 23.51 4.50
C ASP A 146 -11.64 24.61 3.59
N TRP A 147 -11.08 24.23 2.46
CA TRP A 147 -10.66 25.11 1.38
C TRP A 147 -11.41 24.73 0.09
N GLN A 148 -12.02 25.71 -0.55
CA GLN A 148 -12.74 25.55 -1.81
C GLN A 148 -11.84 25.84 -3.00
N ILE A 149 -11.78 24.91 -3.96
CA ILE A 149 -11.00 25.09 -5.18
C ILE A 149 -11.64 26.14 -6.07
N ASP A 150 -10.88 27.19 -6.40
CA ASP A 150 -11.24 28.15 -7.43
C ASP A 150 -10.64 27.75 -8.79
N GLN A 151 -11.44 27.11 -9.63
CA GLN A 151 -11.02 26.68 -10.96
C GLN A 151 -10.61 27.85 -11.86
N SER A 152 -11.23 29.02 -11.71
CA SER A 152 -10.94 30.20 -12.52
C SER A 152 -9.56 30.78 -12.19
N ALA A 153 -9.20 30.83 -10.92
CA ALA A 153 -7.87 31.24 -10.47
C ALA A 153 -6.76 30.32 -11.03
N LEU A 154 -7.07 29.03 -11.21
CA LEU A 154 -6.15 28.04 -11.78
C LEU A 154 -6.18 27.96 -13.31
N SER A 155 -7.04 28.74 -13.98
CA SER A 155 -7.28 28.66 -15.43
C SER A 155 -7.68 27.25 -15.87
N ALA A 156 -8.39 26.51 -15.03
CA ALA A 156 -8.88 25.16 -15.31
C ALA A 156 -10.29 25.23 -15.94
N TRP A 157 -10.42 24.65 -17.13
CA TRP A 157 -11.71 24.58 -17.84
C TRP A 157 -12.55 23.39 -17.40
N ASN A 158 -11.88 22.26 -17.19
CA ASN A 158 -12.52 21.01 -16.82
C ASN A 158 -11.86 20.47 -15.53
N TYR A 159 -12.63 20.47 -14.44
CA TYR A 159 -12.16 19.95 -13.16
C TYR A 159 -11.61 18.53 -13.27
N GLN A 160 -12.33 17.63 -13.95
CA GLN A 160 -11.96 16.22 -14.12
C GLN A 160 -10.67 16.02 -14.93
N GLU A 161 -10.44 16.87 -15.93
CA GLU A 161 -9.30 16.71 -16.84
C GLU A 161 -8.08 17.51 -16.38
N ASP A 162 -8.29 18.65 -15.69
CA ASP A 162 -7.21 19.58 -15.41
C ASP A 162 -6.63 19.45 -13.99
N LEU A 163 -7.45 19.08 -12.99
CA LEU A 163 -7.11 19.23 -11.58
C LEU A 163 -7.07 17.92 -10.80
N VAL A 164 -7.76 16.86 -11.26
CA VAL A 164 -7.84 15.61 -10.48
C VAL A 164 -6.59 14.76 -10.65
N TRP A 165 -6.32 13.96 -9.64
CA TRP A 165 -5.26 12.97 -9.65
C TRP A 165 -5.75 11.65 -10.27
N THR A 166 -5.01 11.14 -11.23
CA THR A 166 -5.14 9.77 -11.78
C THR A 166 -3.76 9.20 -12.08
N PRO A 167 -3.62 7.88 -12.32
CA PRO A 167 -2.36 7.30 -12.79
C PRO A 167 -1.83 7.90 -14.11
N GLU A 168 -2.73 8.34 -14.97
CA GLU A 168 -2.41 8.95 -16.26
C GLU A 168 -2.06 10.44 -16.12
N GLN A 169 -2.63 11.10 -15.09
CA GLN A 169 -2.42 12.51 -14.79
C GLN A 169 -2.25 12.70 -13.28
N PRO A 170 -1.06 12.48 -12.74
CA PRO A 170 -0.81 12.54 -11.29
C PRO A 170 -0.74 13.98 -10.79
N ASN A 171 -1.84 14.71 -10.90
CA ASN A 171 -1.95 16.10 -10.48
C ASN A 171 -1.92 16.20 -8.95
N LEU A 172 -0.93 16.91 -8.43
CA LEU A 172 -0.79 17.19 -7.01
C LEU A 172 -0.85 18.69 -6.74
N PHE A 173 -1.47 19.04 -5.64
CA PHE A 173 -1.44 20.35 -5.04
C PHE A 173 -0.41 20.31 -3.91
N ASP A 174 0.53 21.26 -3.90
CA ASP A 174 1.42 21.45 -2.76
C ASP A 174 0.73 22.31 -1.73
N VAL A 175 0.98 22.05 -0.45
CA VAL A 175 0.47 22.86 0.66
C VAL A 175 1.56 23.12 1.69
N ILE A 176 1.66 24.39 2.14
CA ILE A 176 2.52 24.80 3.23
C ILE A 176 1.63 25.25 4.37
N PHE A 177 1.78 24.59 5.51
CA PHE A 177 1.11 25.00 6.75
C PHE A 177 2.04 25.89 7.55
N HIS A 178 1.56 27.06 7.94
CA HIS A 178 2.25 28.00 8.83
C HIS A 178 1.50 28.06 10.16
N VAL A 179 2.21 27.84 11.27
CA VAL A 179 1.70 28.03 12.62
C VAL A 179 2.27 29.33 13.15
N LEU A 180 1.41 30.30 13.37
CA LEU A 180 1.79 31.62 13.95
C LEU A 180 1.28 31.69 15.38
N GLU A 181 2.14 32.01 16.32
CA GLU A 181 1.80 32.31 17.72
C GLU A 181 2.07 33.76 18.00
N CYS A 182 1.07 34.51 18.45
CA CYS A 182 1.14 35.97 18.64
C CYS A 182 1.64 36.73 17.40
N GLY A 183 1.34 36.25 16.21
CA GLY A 183 1.75 36.81 14.92
C GLY A 183 3.18 36.48 14.47
N CYS A 184 3.94 35.72 15.27
CA CYS A 184 5.26 35.20 14.89
C CYS A 184 5.14 33.76 14.38
N GLU A 185 5.78 33.44 13.25
CA GLU A 185 5.84 32.08 12.75
C GLU A 185 6.71 31.20 13.68
N VAL A 186 6.12 30.12 14.17
CA VAL A 186 6.77 29.19 15.11
C VAL A 186 6.94 27.80 14.54
N ASP A 187 6.21 27.45 13.49
CA ASP A 187 6.34 26.15 12.80
C ASP A 187 5.88 26.25 11.34
N THR A 188 6.53 25.50 10.47
CA THR A 188 6.20 25.41 9.05
C THR A 188 6.29 23.96 8.59
N VAL A 189 5.20 23.43 8.02
CA VAL A 189 5.10 22.05 7.56
C VAL A 189 4.71 22.02 6.09
N GLN A 190 5.51 21.34 5.27
CA GLN A 190 5.22 21.12 3.86
C GLN A 190 4.50 19.79 3.68
N SER A 191 3.49 19.78 2.82
CA SER A 191 2.73 18.59 2.46
C SER A 191 2.17 18.73 1.04
N TYR A 192 1.40 17.74 0.60
CA TYR A 192 0.71 17.78 -0.68
C TYR A 192 -0.56 16.92 -0.63
N PHE A 193 -1.41 17.03 -1.65
CA PHE A 193 -2.57 16.17 -1.83
C PHE A 193 -2.96 16.06 -3.31
N GLY A 194 -3.66 14.99 -3.65
CA GLY A 194 -4.31 14.82 -4.95
C GLY A 194 -5.82 14.88 -4.81
N MET A 195 -6.51 15.61 -5.69
CA MET A 195 -7.97 15.57 -5.76
C MET A 195 -8.39 14.24 -6.37
N ARG A 196 -8.83 13.31 -5.53
CA ARG A 196 -9.16 11.94 -5.92
C ARG A 196 -10.31 11.41 -5.07
N LYS A 197 -11.19 10.62 -5.69
CA LYS A 197 -12.26 9.86 -5.04
C LYS A 197 -12.20 8.41 -5.49
N VAL A 198 -12.26 7.48 -4.54
CA VAL A 198 -12.52 6.06 -4.80
C VAL A 198 -13.91 5.73 -4.30
N SER A 199 -14.68 5.01 -5.07
CA SER A 199 -16.01 4.55 -4.67
C SER A 199 -16.40 3.26 -5.37
N ILE A 200 -17.40 2.58 -4.83
CA ILE A 200 -18.03 1.42 -5.45
C ILE A 200 -19.47 1.78 -5.74
N GLN A 201 -19.90 1.63 -6.98
CA GLN A 201 -21.28 1.83 -7.39
C GLN A 201 -21.70 0.77 -8.40
N ASN A 202 -22.88 0.20 -8.22
CA ASN A 202 -23.44 -0.81 -9.12
C ASN A 202 -22.51 -2.01 -9.38
N GLY A 203 -21.76 -2.44 -8.35
CA GLY A 203 -20.81 -3.53 -8.46
C GLY A 203 -19.53 -3.20 -9.24
N GLN A 204 -19.21 -1.93 -9.45
CA GLN A 204 -18.02 -1.48 -10.16
C GLN A 204 -17.12 -0.63 -9.26
N PHE A 205 -15.82 -0.79 -9.43
CA PHE A 205 -14.81 0.11 -8.84
C PHE A 205 -14.71 1.39 -9.67
N LEU A 206 -14.86 2.54 -9.01
CA LEU A 206 -14.77 3.85 -9.65
C LEU A 206 -13.61 4.66 -9.10
N LEU A 207 -12.83 5.26 -10.00
CA LEU A 207 -11.89 6.33 -9.70
C LEU A 207 -12.46 7.64 -10.24
N ASN A 208 -12.61 8.65 -9.38
CA ASN A 208 -13.15 9.96 -9.74
C ASN A 208 -14.52 9.89 -10.42
N ASN A 209 -15.42 9.04 -9.89
CA ASN A 209 -16.76 8.77 -10.42
C ASN A 209 -16.80 8.11 -11.81
N ARG A 210 -15.68 7.56 -12.30
CA ARG A 210 -15.61 6.85 -13.59
C ARG A 210 -15.20 5.40 -13.35
N PRO A 211 -15.79 4.40 -14.02
CA PRO A 211 -15.31 3.02 -13.94
C PRO A 211 -13.83 2.95 -14.28
N TYR A 212 -13.06 2.26 -13.46
CA TYR A 212 -11.62 2.17 -13.63
C TYR A 212 -11.15 0.72 -13.49
N TYR A 213 -10.66 0.14 -14.59
CA TYR A 213 -10.16 -1.23 -14.63
C TYR A 213 -8.74 -1.28 -14.06
N GLN A 214 -8.55 -2.00 -12.97
CA GLN A 214 -7.27 -2.13 -12.29
C GLN A 214 -6.41 -3.21 -12.95
N LYS A 215 -5.22 -2.83 -13.43
CA LYS A 215 -4.19 -3.70 -13.98
C LYS A 215 -3.00 -3.69 -13.03
N LEU A 216 -3.06 -4.51 -12.00
CA LEU A 216 -2.06 -4.51 -10.94
C LEU A 216 -1.03 -5.63 -11.16
N VAL A 217 0.13 -5.44 -10.53
CA VAL A 217 1.12 -6.48 -10.32
C VAL A 217 1.46 -6.59 -8.84
N LEU A 218 1.64 -7.82 -8.37
CA LEU A 218 2.06 -8.10 -6.99
C LEU A 218 3.51 -7.69 -6.80
N ASP A 219 3.78 -6.89 -5.78
CA ASP A 219 5.11 -6.39 -5.46
C ASP A 219 5.48 -6.68 -4.01
N GLN A 220 6.45 -7.57 -3.83
CA GLN A 220 6.94 -7.95 -2.51
C GLN A 220 7.80 -6.85 -1.87
N GLY A 221 8.44 -6.00 -2.68
CA GLY A 221 9.31 -4.93 -2.20
C GLY A 221 10.57 -5.45 -1.50
N TYR A 222 11.27 -6.39 -2.12
CA TYR A 222 12.55 -6.94 -1.67
C TYR A 222 13.65 -6.67 -2.70
N TRP A 223 14.88 -6.48 -2.24
CA TRP A 223 16.06 -6.21 -3.06
C TRP A 223 17.21 -7.17 -2.71
N PRO A 224 18.06 -7.55 -3.69
CA PRO A 224 19.15 -8.50 -3.44
C PRO A 224 20.12 -8.06 -2.34
N GLU A 225 20.47 -6.78 -2.31
CA GLU A 225 21.50 -6.24 -1.43
C GLU A 225 21.01 -5.94 -0.02
N SER A 226 19.73 -5.63 0.13
CA SER A 226 19.18 -5.01 1.35
C SER A 226 17.87 -5.63 1.83
N LEU A 227 17.42 -6.69 1.17
CA LEU A 227 16.20 -7.43 1.50
C LEU A 227 14.97 -6.50 1.54
N LEU A 228 14.39 -6.33 2.72
CA LEU A 228 13.16 -5.55 2.92
C LEU A 228 13.33 -4.03 2.69
N THR A 229 14.54 -3.52 2.79
CA THR A 229 14.85 -2.08 2.65
C THR A 229 15.27 -1.76 1.22
N ALA A 230 14.68 -0.75 0.60
CA ALA A 230 15.17 -0.27 -0.69
C ALA A 230 16.59 0.30 -0.57
N PRO A 231 17.50 0.01 -1.52
CA PRO A 231 18.86 0.53 -1.45
C PRO A 231 18.95 2.05 -1.64
N SER A 232 17.99 2.66 -2.33
CA SER A 232 17.89 4.10 -2.55
C SER A 232 16.50 4.53 -3.01
N ASP A 233 16.25 5.84 -3.11
CA ASP A 233 15.01 6.39 -3.69
C ASP A 233 14.89 6.04 -5.19
N GLU A 234 16.02 5.99 -5.91
CA GLU A 234 16.06 5.61 -7.32
C GLU A 234 15.58 4.16 -7.54
N ALA A 235 15.78 3.27 -6.55
CA ALA A 235 15.26 1.92 -6.63
C ALA A 235 13.72 1.90 -6.61
N PHE A 236 13.08 2.74 -5.80
CA PHE A 236 11.63 2.92 -5.82
C PHE A 236 11.13 3.49 -7.15
N ILE A 237 11.79 4.54 -7.64
CA ILE A 237 11.46 5.17 -8.93
C ILE A 237 11.57 4.13 -10.04
N ARG A 238 12.64 3.34 -10.04
CA ARG A 238 12.87 2.30 -11.05
C ARG A 238 11.78 1.24 -11.05
N ASP A 239 11.36 0.75 -9.90
CA ASP A 239 10.29 -0.26 -9.80
C ASP A 239 8.95 0.32 -10.33
N ILE A 240 8.65 1.59 -10.06
CA ILE A 240 7.46 2.28 -10.59
C ILE A 240 7.55 2.45 -12.12
N GLU A 241 8.69 2.90 -12.63
CA GLU A 241 8.92 3.06 -14.08
C GLU A 241 8.75 1.75 -14.83
N LEU A 242 9.37 0.67 -14.34
CA LEU A 242 9.26 -0.67 -14.94
C LEU A 242 7.82 -1.18 -14.91
N THR A 243 7.13 -1.01 -13.80
CA THR A 243 5.72 -1.38 -13.65
C THR A 243 4.84 -0.68 -14.70
N LYS A 244 5.00 0.64 -14.84
CA LYS A 244 4.25 1.43 -15.84
C LYS A 244 4.64 1.08 -17.27
N ALA A 245 5.93 0.88 -17.54
CA ALA A 245 6.42 0.51 -18.87
C ALA A 245 5.90 -0.85 -19.35
N MET A 246 5.67 -1.79 -18.44
CA MET A 246 5.00 -3.06 -18.72
C MET A 246 3.48 -2.93 -18.97
N GLY A 247 2.89 -1.75 -18.72
CA GLY A 247 1.47 -1.48 -18.97
C GLY A 247 0.56 -1.69 -17.78
N PHE A 248 1.08 -1.90 -16.58
CA PHE A 248 0.31 -1.88 -15.34
C PHE A 248 -0.02 -0.44 -14.93
N ASN A 249 -1.13 -0.26 -14.23
CA ASN A 249 -1.54 1.03 -13.67
C ASN A 249 -1.48 1.06 -12.14
N GLY A 250 -1.04 -0.04 -11.51
CA GLY A 250 -0.89 -0.11 -10.07
C GLY A 250 -0.16 -1.36 -9.59
N VAL A 251 0.05 -1.40 -8.30
CA VAL A 251 0.66 -2.51 -7.56
C VAL A 251 -0.19 -2.88 -6.35
N ARG A 252 -0.09 -4.12 -5.94
CA ARG A 252 -0.44 -4.55 -4.61
C ARG A 252 0.86 -4.78 -3.84
N LYS A 253 1.13 -3.94 -2.82
CA LYS A 253 2.30 -4.10 -1.93
C LYS A 253 1.99 -5.21 -0.95
N HIS A 254 2.59 -6.38 -1.23
CA HIS A 254 2.16 -7.63 -0.63
C HIS A 254 2.84 -7.91 0.71
N GLN A 255 2.02 -8.19 1.74
CA GLN A 255 2.47 -8.59 3.08
C GLN A 255 3.50 -7.62 3.69
N LYS A 256 3.44 -6.33 3.32
CA LYS A 256 4.40 -5.30 3.69
C LYS A 256 3.74 -3.93 3.77
N VAL A 257 4.03 -3.20 4.85
CA VAL A 257 3.75 -1.76 4.90
C VAL A 257 4.93 -1.03 4.27
N GLU A 258 4.75 -0.50 3.08
CA GLU A 258 5.85 0.07 2.32
C GLU A 258 6.39 1.37 2.92
N ASP A 259 7.63 1.72 2.55
CA ASP A 259 8.28 2.98 2.93
C ASP A 259 7.45 4.17 2.40
N PRO A 260 7.20 5.22 3.21
CA PRO A 260 6.48 6.42 2.76
C PRO A 260 7.09 7.09 1.52
N ARG A 261 8.40 6.95 1.29
CA ARG A 261 9.07 7.47 0.09
C ARG A 261 8.60 6.78 -1.19
N TYR A 262 8.35 5.46 -1.14
CA TYR A 262 7.73 4.76 -2.27
C TYR A 262 6.34 5.33 -2.58
N LEU A 263 5.52 5.54 -1.55
CA LEU A 263 4.18 6.11 -1.72
C LEU A 263 4.24 7.53 -2.30
N TYR A 264 5.20 8.34 -1.84
CA TYR A 264 5.46 9.66 -2.41
C TYR A 264 5.78 9.61 -3.91
N HIS A 265 6.65 8.68 -4.32
CA HIS A 265 6.99 8.51 -5.74
C HIS A 265 5.79 7.96 -6.53
N ALA A 266 5.00 7.03 -5.96
CA ALA A 266 3.77 6.54 -6.58
C ALA A 266 2.72 7.65 -6.77
N ASP A 267 2.58 8.56 -5.79
CA ASP A 267 1.72 9.73 -5.90
C ASP A 267 2.13 10.66 -7.04
N ARG A 268 3.42 10.93 -7.16
CA ARG A 268 3.98 11.84 -8.18
C ARG A 268 4.04 11.26 -9.58
N MET A 269 4.31 9.98 -9.68
CA MET A 269 4.47 9.29 -10.96
C MET A 269 3.16 8.69 -11.49
N GLY A 270 2.11 8.67 -10.64
CA GLY A 270 0.81 8.13 -10.98
C GLY A 270 0.82 6.60 -11.04
N LEU A 271 0.77 5.95 -9.89
CA LEU A 271 0.63 4.50 -9.76
C LEU A 271 -0.37 4.19 -8.66
N LEU A 272 -1.37 3.37 -8.93
CA LEU A 272 -2.28 2.90 -7.88
C LEU A 272 -1.54 1.96 -6.91
N VAL A 273 -1.89 2.05 -5.65
CA VAL A 273 -1.35 1.16 -4.60
C VAL A 273 -2.48 0.55 -3.80
N TRP A 274 -2.46 -0.76 -3.63
CA TRP A 274 -3.18 -1.41 -2.55
C TRP A 274 -2.27 -1.45 -1.34
N GLY A 275 -2.69 -0.79 -0.25
CA GLY A 275 -1.96 -0.75 1.01
C GLY A 275 -2.28 -1.97 1.85
N GLU A 276 -1.26 -2.75 2.17
CA GLU A 276 -1.38 -4.02 2.90
C GLU A 276 -0.47 -4.03 4.11
N ILE A 277 -0.76 -4.89 5.09
CA ILE A 277 0.10 -5.14 6.24
C ILE A 277 0.51 -6.61 6.27
N GLY A 278 1.71 -6.89 6.74
CA GLY A 278 2.17 -8.26 6.95
C GLY A 278 1.37 -8.98 8.03
N ALA A 279 0.87 -10.16 7.72
CA ALA A 279 0.17 -11.02 8.68
C ALA A 279 1.14 -11.79 9.59
N ALA A 280 0.63 -12.35 10.68
CA ALA A 280 1.31 -13.38 11.46
C ALA A 280 0.99 -14.78 10.92
N TYR A 281 1.67 -15.80 11.46
CA TYR A 281 1.41 -17.20 11.07
C TYR A 281 0.45 -17.94 12.01
N LEU A 282 0.18 -17.41 13.19
CA LEU A 282 -0.74 -18.00 14.15
C LEU A 282 -1.73 -16.95 14.68
N TYR A 283 -2.98 -17.36 14.85
CA TYR A 283 -4.01 -16.59 15.53
C TYR A 283 -3.86 -16.70 17.06
N SER A 284 -3.87 -15.56 17.72
CA SER A 284 -3.97 -15.48 19.19
C SER A 284 -4.49 -14.11 19.62
N GLU A 285 -4.81 -13.94 20.89
CA GLU A 285 -5.15 -12.63 21.47
C GLU A 285 -3.95 -11.66 21.37
N GLN A 286 -2.73 -12.18 21.51
CA GLN A 286 -1.51 -11.38 21.38
C GLN A 286 -1.29 -10.90 19.94
N TYR A 287 -1.53 -11.75 18.95
CA TYR A 287 -1.52 -11.33 17.54
C TYR A 287 -2.58 -10.25 17.28
N ALA A 288 -3.83 -10.46 17.75
CA ALA A 288 -4.90 -9.50 17.55
C ALA A 288 -4.56 -8.12 18.14
N ASP A 289 -4.02 -8.07 19.37
CA ASP A 289 -3.56 -6.81 20.00
C ASP A 289 -2.46 -6.12 19.18
N ARG A 290 -1.48 -6.87 18.68
CA ARG A 290 -0.38 -6.35 17.85
C ARG A 290 -0.89 -5.78 16.54
N ILE A 291 -1.64 -6.57 15.76
CA ILE A 291 -2.06 -6.17 14.42
C ILE A 291 -3.03 -4.98 14.44
N TYR A 292 -3.94 -4.90 15.43
CA TYR A 292 -4.84 -3.75 15.56
C TYR A 292 -4.08 -2.45 15.79
N ARG A 293 -3.07 -2.46 16.65
CA ARG A 293 -2.26 -1.27 16.94
C ARG A 293 -1.43 -0.86 15.73
N GLU A 294 -0.75 -1.81 15.10
CA GLU A 294 0.06 -1.54 13.91
C GLU A 294 -0.81 -1.02 12.76
N TRP A 295 -1.96 -1.65 12.52
CA TRP A 295 -2.84 -1.24 11.45
C TRP A 295 -3.40 0.18 11.65
N LEU A 296 -3.77 0.55 12.87
CA LEU A 296 -4.18 1.92 13.18
C LEU A 296 -3.08 2.94 12.90
N ASP A 297 -1.82 2.61 13.17
CA ASP A 297 -0.68 3.50 12.91
C ASP A 297 -0.40 3.60 11.40
N VAL A 298 -0.51 2.50 10.66
CA VAL A 298 -0.42 2.48 9.18
C VAL A 298 -1.47 3.39 8.56
N LEU A 299 -2.74 3.23 8.95
CA LEU A 299 -3.85 4.04 8.44
C LEU A 299 -3.65 5.54 8.71
N ARG A 300 -3.08 5.90 9.87
CA ARG A 300 -2.76 7.29 10.20
C ARG A 300 -1.61 7.83 9.38
N ARG A 301 -0.55 7.04 9.22
CA ARG A 301 0.66 7.43 8.48
C ARG A 301 0.35 7.67 7.01
N ASP A 302 -0.38 6.75 6.39
CA ASP A 302 -0.51 6.68 4.94
C ASP A 302 -1.81 7.30 4.40
N TYR A 303 -2.66 7.83 5.26
CA TYR A 303 -3.97 8.40 4.88
C TYR A 303 -3.90 9.42 3.74
N ASN A 304 -2.89 10.30 3.75
CA ASN A 304 -2.80 11.44 2.82
C ASN A 304 -2.37 11.04 1.40
N HIS A 305 -1.88 9.81 1.18
CA HIS A 305 -1.38 9.37 -0.13
C HIS A 305 -2.53 9.12 -1.12
N PRO A 306 -2.65 9.90 -2.22
CA PRO A 306 -3.69 9.67 -3.23
C PRO A 306 -3.50 8.35 -4.00
N CYS A 307 -2.29 7.82 -4.10
CA CYS A 307 -2.01 6.56 -4.78
C CYS A 307 -2.68 5.36 -4.10
N ILE A 308 -2.87 5.38 -2.78
CA ILE A 308 -3.54 4.29 -2.07
C ILE A 308 -5.04 4.33 -2.39
N VAL A 309 -5.54 3.27 -3.00
CA VAL A 309 -6.94 3.17 -3.45
C VAL A 309 -7.73 2.05 -2.79
N VAL A 310 -7.06 1.08 -2.17
CA VAL A 310 -7.65 -0.05 -1.44
C VAL A 310 -6.79 -0.35 -0.22
N TRP A 311 -7.43 -0.73 0.88
CA TRP A 311 -6.80 -1.25 2.08
C TRP A 311 -7.00 -2.76 2.19
N THR A 312 -5.93 -3.52 2.48
CA THR A 312 -5.94 -4.98 2.58
C THR A 312 -5.30 -5.42 3.91
N PRO A 313 -6.09 -5.54 4.99
CA PRO A 313 -5.57 -5.91 6.31
C PRO A 313 -5.22 -7.39 6.47
N LEU A 314 -5.81 -8.31 5.71
CA LEU A 314 -5.53 -9.75 5.76
C LEU A 314 -5.37 -10.30 4.34
N ASN A 315 -4.57 -11.36 4.24
CA ASN A 315 -4.31 -12.10 2.99
C ASN A 315 -4.35 -13.59 3.26
N GLU A 316 -5.09 -14.35 2.41
CA GLU A 316 -5.08 -15.81 2.35
C GLU A 316 -5.27 -16.50 3.71
N SER A 317 -6.02 -15.87 4.59
CA SER A 317 -6.26 -16.34 5.96
C SER A 317 -4.99 -16.52 6.80
N TRP A 318 -3.87 -15.85 6.43
CA TRP A 318 -2.70 -15.81 7.28
C TRP A 318 -3.02 -15.09 8.58
N GLY A 319 -2.68 -15.71 9.72
CA GLY A 319 -3.07 -15.21 11.04
C GLY A 319 -4.51 -15.53 11.45
N VAL A 320 -5.32 -16.13 10.57
CA VAL A 320 -6.71 -16.54 10.83
C VAL A 320 -7.02 -17.88 10.14
N GLN A 321 -6.16 -18.87 10.30
CA GLN A 321 -6.17 -20.13 9.55
C GLN A 321 -7.45 -20.96 9.71
N GLU A 322 -8.15 -20.80 10.86
CA GLU A 322 -9.36 -21.52 11.20
C GLU A 322 -10.63 -20.65 10.99
N ILE A 323 -10.56 -19.62 10.17
CA ILE A 323 -11.64 -18.64 9.96
C ILE A 323 -12.94 -19.30 9.45
N GLU A 324 -12.84 -20.41 8.70
CA GLU A 324 -14.02 -21.15 8.23
C GLU A 324 -14.85 -21.69 9.41
N THR A 325 -14.22 -22.06 10.52
CA THR A 325 -14.85 -22.75 11.64
C THR A 325 -14.78 -22.02 12.99
N ASP A 326 -13.85 -21.09 13.18
CA ASP A 326 -13.71 -20.32 14.43
C ASP A 326 -14.40 -18.95 14.34
N PRO A 327 -15.54 -18.75 15.06
CA PRO A 327 -16.24 -17.46 15.06
C PRO A 327 -15.40 -16.27 15.57
N ARG A 328 -14.34 -16.52 16.37
CA ARG A 328 -13.45 -15.45 16.84
C ARG A 328 -12.60 -14.92 15.69
N GLN A 329 -12.13 -15.79 14.79
CA GLN A 329 -11.36 -15.39 13.62
C GLN A 329 -12.24 -14.70 12.59
N GLN A 330 -13.51 -15.10 12.44
CA GLN A 330 -14.49 -14.37 11.63
C GLN A 330 -14.72 -12.96 12.18
N ALA A 331 -14.96 -12.85 13.50
CA ALA A 331 -15.10 -11.57 14.17
C ALA A 331 -13.85 -10.69 14.10
N HIS A 332 -12.65 -11.30 14.08
CA HIS A 332 -11.39 -10.59 13.87
C HIS A 332 -11.32 -9.97 12.47
N SER A 333 -11.65 -10.72 11.41
CA SER A 333 -11.73 -10.20 10.05
C SER A 333 -12.74 -9.06 9.94
N GLU A 334 -13.96 -9.23 10.47
CA GLU A 334 -14.96 -8.17 10.54
C GLU A 334 -14.45 -6.92 11.28
N ALA A 335 -13.72 -7.12 12.38
CA ALA A 335 -13.14 -6.04 13.19
C ALA A 335 -12.05 -5.27 12.41
N MET A 336 -11.20 -5.96 11.65
CA MET A 336 -10.19 -5.30 10.80
C MET A 336 -10.85 -4.37 9.77
N VAL A 337 -11.93 -4.80 9.13
CA VAL A 337 -12.72 -3.94 8.23
C VAL A 337 -13.32 -2.75 8.97
N ALA A 338 -13.94 -2.98 10.15
CA ALA A 338 -14.57 -1.93 10.94
C ALA A 338 -13.56 -0.89 11.45
N ILE A 339 -12.40 -1.34 11.92
CA ILE A 339 -11.28 -0.48 12.32
C ILE A 339 -10.81 0.38 11.14
N THR A 340 -10.61 -0.24 9.98
CA THR A 340 -10.18 0.48 8.77
C THR A 340 -11.19 1.57 8.40
N LYS A 341 -12.48 1.23 8.32
CA LYS A 341 -13.56 2.17 8.00
C LYS A 341 -13.75 3.25 9.06
N SER A 342 -13.45 2.96 10.33
CA SER A 342 -13.48 3.98 11.40
C SER A 342 -12.39 5.05 11.25
N MET A 343 -11.31 4.68 10.58
CA MET A 343 -10.17 5.57 10.32
C MET A 343 -10.22 6.20 8.94
N ASP A 344 -10.70 5.48 7.94
CA ASP A 344 -10.74 5.93 6.55
C ASP A 344 -12.02 5.45 5.85
N THR A 345 -12.93 6.36 5.59
CA THR A 345 -14.17 6.12 4.84
C THR A 345 -14.03 6.45 3.35
N THR A 346 -12.84 6.86 2.90
CA THR A 346 -12.60 7.33 1.52
C THR A 346 -12.08 6.25 0.59
N ARG A 347 -11.81 5.06 1.12
CA ARG A 347 -11.27 3.90 0.38
C ARG A 347 -12.03 2.63 0.72
N PRO A 348 -12.22 1.72 -0.25
CA PRO A 348 -12.71 0.38 0.02
C PRO A 348 -11.68 -0.46 0.77
N VAL A 349 -12.19 -1.50 1.42
CA VAL A 349 -11.43 -2.45 2.23
C VAL A 349 -11.67 -3.85 1.71
N VAL A 350 -10.61 -4.59 1.45
CA VAL A 350 -10.63 -6.05 1.31
C VAL A 350 -10.49 -6.64 2.70
N ASP A 351 -11.38 -7.52 3.10
CA ASP A 351 -11.38 -8.11 4.43
C ASP A 351 -10.28 -9.18 4.59
N ASN A 352 -10.22 -10.12 3.64
CA ASN A 352 -9.25 -11.20 3.56
C ASN A 352 -9.03 -11.52 2.08
N ASP A 353 -7.89 -11.15 1.54
CA ASP A 353 -7.68 -11.25 0.10
C ASP A 353 -7.54 -12.69 -0.38
N GLY A 354 -8.27 -13.03 -1.44
CA GLY A 354 -8.21 -14.31 -2.14
C GLY A 354 -9.34 -15.30 -1.85
N TRP A 355 -9.80 -15.42 -0.60
CA TRP A 355 -10.85 -16.34 -0.17
C TRP A 355 -11.35 -16.06 1.27
N GLU A 356 -12.34 -16.86 1.72
CA GLU A 356 -12.91 -16.84 3.08
C GLU A 356 -13.34 -15.43 3.53
N HIS A 357 -14.03 -14.74 2.58
CA HIS A 357 -14.52 -13.39 2.79
C HIS A 357 -15.57 -13.29 3.89
N THR A 358 -15.52 -12.17 4.60
CA THR A 358 -16.55 -11.74 5.56
C THR A 358 -17.33 -10.54 4.99
N ASN A 359 -17.02 -9.31 5.37
CA ASN A 359 -17.77 -8.10 5.05
C ASN A 359 -16.94 -7.06 4.25
N GLY A 360 -16.01 -7.52 3.43
CA GLY A 360 -15.21 -6.68 2.54
C GLY A 360 -16.03 -5.93 1.49
N ASP A 361 -15.49 -4.85 0.97
CA ASP A 361 -16.10 -4.05 -0.08
C ASP A 361 -15.86 -4.62 -1.48
N LEU A 362 -14.87 -5.50 -1.64
CA LEU A 362 -14.47 -6.16 -2.88
C LEU A 362 -14.54 -7.68 -2.69
N LEU A 363 -14.95 -8.39 -3.74
CA LEU A 363 -14.76 -9.83 -3.84
C LEU A 363 -13.46 -10.09 -4.59
N THR A 364 -12.47 -10.60 -3.89
CA THR A 364 -11.15 -10.87 -4.43
C THR A 364 -10.92 -12.39 -4.53
N ILE A 365 -10.21 -12.82 -5.56
CA ILE A 365 -10.00 -14.24 -5.86
C ILE A 365 -8.53 -14.45 -6.21
N HIS A 366 -7.91 -15.49 -5.61
CA HIS A 366 -6.64 -16.03 -6.07
C HIS A 366 -6.89 -17.27 -6.89
N ASP A 367 -6.48 -17.25 -8.15
CA ASP A 367 -6.64 -18.41 -9.06
C ASP A 367 -5.37 -18.62 -9.87
N TYR A 368 -4.56 -19.55 -9.42
CA TYR A 368 -3.33 -19.96 -10.07
C TYR A 368 -3.52 -21.10 -11.07
N SER A 369 -4.68 -21.18 -11.70
CA SER A 369 -4.95 -22.15 -12.76
C SER A 369 -3.89 -22.08 -13.87
N PRO A 370 -3.32 -23.23 -14.27
CA PRO A 370 -2.20 -23.26 -15.19
C PRO A 370 -2.58 -22.99 -16.65
N SER A 371 -3.86 -22.81 -16.96
CA SER A 371 -4.31 -22.55 -18.34
C SER A 371 -5.40 -21.49 -18.43
N GLY A 372 -5.42 -20.76 -19.54
CA GLY A 372 -6.45 -19.78 -19.82
C GLY A 372 -7.86 -20.39 -19.98
N GLU A 373 -7.96 -21.67 -20.37
CA GLU A 373 -9.24 -22.39 -20.44
C GLU A 373 -9.84 -22.57 -19.04
N MET A 374 -9.02 -22.98 -18.06
CA MET A 374 -9.47 -23.11 -16.68
C MET A 374 -9.89 -21.76 -16.09
N LEU A 375 -9.09 -20.70 -16.30
CA LEU A 375 -9.48 -19.35 -15.86
C LEU A 375 -10.82 -18.90 -16.45
N ARG A 376 -11.05 -19.12 -17.76
CA ARG A 376 -12.34 -18.81 -18.38
C ARG A 376 -13.48 -19.65 -17.82
N THR A 377 -13.23 -20.91 -17.48
CA THR A 377 -14.23 -21.77 -16.83
C THR A 377 -14.59 -21.28 -15.44
N HIS A 378 -13.59 -20.91 -14.65
CA HIS A 378 -13.76 -20.43 -13.28
C HIS A 378 -14.44 -19.05 -13.21
N LEU A 379 -14.09 -18.13 -14.11
CA LEU A 379 -14.49 -16.71 -14.07
C LEU A 379 -15.58 -16.37 -15.09
N GLY A 380 -16.08 -17.34 -15.85
CA GLY A 380 -16.98 -17.11 -16.98
C GLY A 380 -18.44 -16.85 -16.62
N SER A 381 -18.88 -17.15 -15.41
CA SER A 381 -20.21 -16.86 -14.91
C SER A 381 -20.23 -16.63 -13.40
N MET A 382 -21.27 -15.95 -12.90
CA MET A 382 -21.42 -15.75 -11.44
C MET A 382 -21.56 -17.07 -10.69
N ASP A 383 -22.30 -18.03 -11.25
CA ASP A 383 -22.47 -19.35 -10.63
C ASP A 383 -21.12 -20.07 -10.52
N ALA A 384 -20.28 -19.99 -11.55
CA ALA A 384 -18.94 -20.57 -11.53
C ALA A 384 -18.06 -19.88 -10.48
N ILE A 385 -18.03 -18.53 -10.47
CA ILE A 385 -17.26 -17.75 -9.49
C ILE A 385 -17.69 -18.10 -8.07
N LEU A 386 -18.98 -18.09 -7.77
CA LEU A 386 -19.49 -18.35 -6.42
C LEU A 386 -19.32 -19.81 -5.97
N ALA A 387 -19.11 -20.72 -6.90
CA ALA A 387 -18.80 -22.13 -6.63
C ALA A 387 -17.30 -22.39 -6.43
N LEU A 388 -16.44 -21.40 -6.65
CA LEU A 388 -14.99 -21.58 -6.49
C LEU A 388 -14.62 -21.93 -5.05
N ARG A 389 -13.59 -22.77 -4.95
CA ARG A 389 -12.88 -23.09 -3.72
C ARG A 389 -11.37 -22.91 -3.94
N PRO A 390 -10.88 -21.66 -4.03
CA PRO A 390 -9.46 -21.39 -4.21
C PRO A 390 -8.65 -22.08 -3.10
N ALA A 391 -7.55 -22.73 -3.44
CA ALA A 391 -6.76 -23.51 -2.49
C ALA A 391 -7.60 -24.47 -1.61
N GLN A 392 -8.75 -24.94 -2.10
CA GLN A 392 -9.77 -25.77 -1.42
C GLN A 392 -10.48 -25.07 -0.24
N ARG A 393 -10.33 -23.76 -0.13
CA ARG A 393 -10.97 -22.92 0.91
C ARG A 393 -12.32 -22.38 0.39
N ALA A 394 -13.25 -22.10 1.30
CA ALA A 394 -14.52 -21.47 0.97
C ALA A 394 -14.32 -20.04 0.44
N LEU A 395 -15.15 -19.60 -0.50
CA LEU A 395 -15.06 -18.20 -0.96
C LEU A 395 -15.59 -17.22 0.09
N PHE A 396 -16.64 -17.61 0.83
CA PHE A 396 -17.21 -16.84 1.95
C PHE A 396 -17.31 -17.72 3.19
N VAL A 397 -17.27 -17.09 4.38
CA VAL A 397 -17.36 -17.78 5.67
C VAL A 397 -18.47 -17.22 6.55
N GLY A 398 -18.90 -18.04 7.51
CA GLY A 398 -19.94 -17.68 8.48
C GLY A 398 -21.28 -17.39 7.81
N ARG A 399 -21.80 -16.19 8.06
CA ARG A 399 -23.10 -15.71 7.51
C ARG A 399 -22.95 -14.91 6.21
N HIS A 400 -21.74 -14.74 5.73
CA HIS A 400 -21.44 -13.84 4.62
C HIS A 400 -21.64 -14.51 3.27
N THR A 401 -22.08 -13.74 2.30
CA THR A 401 -22.32 -14.16 0.92
C THR A 401 -22.09 -12.98 0.00
N TYR A 402 -22.00 -13.25 -1.30
CA TYR A 402 -21.90 -12.19 -2.30
C TYR A 402 -23.07 -11.22 -2.22
N ALA A 403 -22.78 -9.93 -2.18
CA ALA A 403 -23.75 -8.84 -2.05
C ALA A 403 -23.61 -7.78 -3.18
N GLY A 404 -23.00 -8.16 -4.32
CA GLY A 404 -22.81 -7.28 -5.46
C GLY A 404 -21.52 -6.47 -5.43
N GLN A 405 -20.50 -6.96 -4.73
CA GLN A 405 -19.17 -6.35 -4.72
C GLN A 405 -18.52 -6.44 -6.13
N PRO A 406 -17.66 -5.47 -6.52
CA PRO A 406 -16.76 -5.65 -7.65
C PRO A 406 -15.89 -6.88 -7.47
N ILE A 407 -15.63 -7.61 -8.55
CA ILE A 407 -14.85 -8.84 -8.53
C ILE A 407 -13.46 -8.57 -9.10
N LEU A 408 -12.42 -8.89 -8.35
CA LEU A 408 -11.04 -8.76 -8.81
C LEU A 408 -10.30 -10.10 -8.68
N LEU A 409 -9.58 -10.46 -9.74
CA LEU A 409 -8.63 -11.56 -9.72
C LEU A 409 -7.33 -11.04 -9.11
N SER A 410 -7.26 -11.02 -7.76
CA SER A 410 -6.22 -10.32 -7.00
C SER A 410 -4.88 -11.07 -6.93
N GLU A 411 -4.85 -12.34 -7.35
CA GLU A 411 -3.63 -13.07 -7.67
C GLU A 411 -3.89 -14.10 -8.76
N PHE A 412 -3.00 -14.15 -9.77
CA PHE A 412 -3.00 -15.17 -10.81
C PHE A 412 -1.64 -15.24 -11.52
N GLY A 413 -1.42 -16.28 -12.28
CA GLY A 413 -0.23 -16.45 -13.10
C GLY A 413 0.88 -17.19 -12.35
N GLY A 414 1.82 -16.49 -11.78
CA GLY A 414 2.93 -17.09 -11.04
C GLY A 414 3.79 -18.03 -11.90
N VAL A 415 4.04 -17.63 -13.15
CA VAL A 415 4.76 -18.47 -14.13
C VAL A 415 6.25 -18.42 -13.84
N LYS A 416 6.81 -19.54 -13.39
CA LYS A 416 8.24 -19.71 -13.21
C LYS A 416 8.95 -19.69 -14.57
N PHE A 417 9.91 -18.80 -14.70
CA PHE A 417 10.83 -18.75 -15.82
C PHE A 417 12.20 -18.24 -15.34
N ALA A 418 13.17 -19.14 -15.25
CA ALA A 418 14.50 -18.86 -14.70
C ALA A 418 15.59 -19.29 -15.68
N PRO A 419 15.84 -18.56 -16.77
CA PRO A 419 16.82 -18.94 -17.77
C PRO A 419 18.25 -18.87 -17.21
N GLY A 420 18.98 -19.97 -17.27
CA GLY A 420 20.41 -20.04 -16.95
C GLY A 420 20.76 -20.31 -15.49
N THR A 421 19.79 -20.62 -14.66
CA THR A 421 20.04 -21.03 -13.27
C THR A 421 19.99 -22.56 -13.14
N GLU A 422 21.06 -23.17 -12.60
CA GLU A 422 21.03 -24.57 -12.16
C GLU A 422 20.26 -24.65 -10.86
N GLU A 423 18.96 -25.06 -10.88
CA GLU A 423 18.19 -24.91 -9.67
C GLU A 423 17.40 -26.11 -9.20
N GLN A 424 17.85 -26.62 -8.09
CA GLN A 424 17.12 -27.56 -7.24
C GLN A 424 16.11 -26.90 -6.28
N ARG A 425 16.02 -25.55 -6.20
CA ARG A 425 15.22 -24.83 -5.19
C ARG A 425 14.29 -23.73 -5.74
N SER A 426 14.18 -23.55 -7.06
CA SER A 426 13.30 -22.51 -7.62
C SER A 426 11.83 -22.92 -7.60
N TRP A 427 10.94 -21.95 -7.31
CA TRP A 427 9.53 -22.17 -7.11
C TRP A 427 8.65 -21.26 -8.00
N GLY A 428 7.48 -21.73 -8.36
CA GLY A 428 6.42 -21.01 -9.04
C GLY A 428 5.19 -21.91 -9.24
N TYR A 429 4.04 -21.33 -9.56
CA TYR A 429 2.77 -22.05 -9.68
C TYR A 429 2.65 -22.87 -10.96
N CYS A 430 3.27 -22.41 -12.04
CA CYS A 430 3.46 -23.17 -13.29
C CYS A 430 4.81 -22.79 -13.89
N GLU A 431 5.24 -23.51 -14.93
CA GLU A 431 6.61 -23.41 -15.43
C GLU A 431 6.66 -23.16 -16.94
N ALA A 432 7.67 -22.41 -17.38
CA ALA A 432 8.03 -22.24 -18.78
C ALA A 432 9.54 -22.49 -18.93
N ASP A 433 9.92 -23.24 -19.98
CA ASP A 433 11.30 -23.66 -20.26
C ASP A 433 12.06 -22.76 -21.23
N SER A 434 11.37 -21.83 -21.88
CA SER A 434 11.93 -20.93 -22.88
C SER A 434 11.19 -19.58 -22.91
N CYS A 435 11.85 -18.55 -23.46
CA CYS A 435 11.21 -17.23 -23.67
C CYS A 435 9.93 -17.36 -24.50
N ALA A 436 9.93 -18.23 -25.53
CA ALA A 436 8.76 -18.44 -26.37
C ALA A 436 7.60 -19.11 -25.58
N ALA A 437 7.90 -20.11 -24.76
CA ALA A 437 6.93 -20.74 -23.90
C ALA A 437 6.39 -19.79 -22.83
N PHE A 438 7.26 -18.97 -22.22
CA PHE A 438 6.89 -17.95 -21.26
C PHE A 438 5.97 -16.89 -21.89
N THR A 439 6.34 -16.34 -23.04
CA THR A 439 5.53 -15.39 -23.82
C THR A 439 4.15 -15.97 -24.14
N LYS A 440 4.12 -17.21 -24.64
CA LYS A 440 2.87 -17.91 -24.98
C LYS A 440 1.98 -18.09 -23.75
N LYS A 441 2.57 -18.51 -22.63
CA LYS A 441 1.84 -18.73 -21.38
C LYS A 441 1.25 -17.44 -20.82
N LEU A 442 2.04 -16.37 -20.77
CA LEU A 442 1.56 -15.05 -20.36
C LEU A 442 0.38 -14.59 -21.23
N ARG A 443 0.53 -14.69 -22.57
CA ARG A 443 -0.54 -14.30 -23.51
C ARG A 443 -1.81 -15.11 -23.25
N GLU A 444 -1.71 -16.42 -23.11
CA GLU A 444 -2.84 -17.31 -22.81
C GLU A 444 -3.62 -16.89 -21.56
N LEU A 445 -2.88 -16.60 -20.47
CA LEU A 445 -3.49 -16.22 -19.17
C LEU A 445 -4.12 -14.82 -19.22
N PHE A 446 -3.39 -13.81 -19.76
CA PHE A 446 -3.93 -12.46 -19.86
C PHE A 446 -5.12 -12.37 -20.84
N ASP A 447 -5.10 -13.10 -21.95
CA ASP A 447 -6.24 -13.18 -22.87
C ASP A 447 -7.47 -13.79 -22.19
N ALA A 448 -7.28 -14.81 -21.35
CA ALA A 448 -8.35 -15.42 -20.60
C ALA A 448 -8.99 -14.43 -19.60
N VAL A 449 -8.17 -13.71 -18.82
CA VAL A 449 -8.67 -12.73 -17.85
C VAL A 449 -9.42 -11.60 -18.55
N ARG A 450 -8.89 -11.05 -19.65
CA ARG A 450 -9.56 -10.00 -20.43
C ARG A 450 -10.90 -10.47 -21.05
N ALA A 451 -11.04 -11.75 -21.32
CA ALA A 451 -12.28 -12.33 -21.85
C ALA A 451 -13.37 -12.53 -20.78
N CYS A 452 -13.08 -12.28 -19.50
CA CYS A 452 -14.02 -12.46 -18.38
C CYS A 452 -14.68 -11.11 -18.01
N PRO A 453 -15.91 -10.82 -18.47
CA PRO A 453 -16.55 -9.51 -18.31
C PRO A 453 -17.00 -9.21 -16.88
N LEU A 454 -16.99 -10.21 -16.00
CA LEU A 454 -17.36 -10.07 -14.59
C LEU A 454 -16.20 -9.60 -13.72
N VAL A 455 -14.97 -9.58 -14.26
CA VAL A 455 -13.76 -9.22 -13.53
C VAL A 455 -13.43 -7.74 -13.77
N ASP A 456 -13.51 -6.93 -12.73
CA ASP A 456 -13.29 -5.47 -12.77
C ASP A 456 -11.79 -5.08 -12.68
N GLY A 457 -10.91 -6.04 -12.54
CA GLY A 457 -9.46 -5.82 -12.46
C GLY A 457 -8.71 -7.07 -12.07
N TYR A 458 -7.39 -7.00 -12.21
CA TYR A 458 -6.52 -8.12 -11.88
C TYR A 458 -5.21 -7.66 -11.20
N CYS A 459 -4.53 -8.60 -10.53
CA CYS A 459 -3.17 -8.46 -10.05
C CYS A 459 -2.37 -9.71 -10.45
N TYR A 460 -1.35 -9.51 -11.30
CA TYR A 460 -0.48 -10.60 -11.76
C TYR A 460 0.63 -10.89 -10.73
N THR A 461 0.89 -12.14 -10.43
CA THR A 461 1.98 -12.61 -9.57
C THR A 461 3.18 -13.02 -10.40
N GLN A 462 4.31 -12.28 -10.40
CA GLN A 462 4.57 -11.05 -9.65
C GLN A 462 5.52 -10.11 -10.39
N LEU A 463 5.90 -8.97 -9.78
CA LEU A 463 6.77 -7.97 -10.41
C LEU A 463 8.19 -8.51 -10.61
N THR A 464 8.84 -8.93 -9.52
CA THR A 464 10.21 -9.41 -9.52
C THR A 464 10.29 -10.82 -8.94
N ASP A 465 11.30 -11.58 -9.33
CA ASP A 465 11.74 -12.71 -8.54
C ASP A 465 12.15 -12.25 -7.13
N VAL A 466 11.99 -13.10 -6.15
CA VAL A 466 12.53 -12.90 -4.81
C VAL A 466 13.12 -14.20 -4.32
N GLU A 467 14.45 -14.26 -4.21
CA GLU A 467 15.19 -15.44 -3.74
C GLU A 467 14.75 -16.73 -4.45
N THR A 468 14.09 -17.67 -3.73
CA THR A 468 13.63 -18.95 -4.28
C THR A 468 12.35 -18.84 -5.11
N GLU A 469 11.57 -17.79 -4.97
CA GLU A 469 10.34 -17.55 -5.74
C GLU A 469 10.65 -16.86 -7.06
N GLN A 470 10.67 -17.64 -8.18
CA GLN A 470 11.19 -17.18 -9.48
C GLN A 470 10.09 -17.08 -10.55
N ASN A 471 8.99 -16.46 -10.19
CA ASN A 471 7.81 -16.24 -11.02
C ASN A 471 7.56 -14.77 -11.38
N GLY A 472 8.55 -13.90 -11.15
CA GLY A 472 8.49 -12.49 -11.54
C GLY A 472 8.51 -12.27 -13.05
N LEU A 473 8.00 -11.12 -13.50
CA LEU A 473 8.22 -10.61 -14.86
C LEU A 473 9.63 -10.06 -15.04
N LEU A 474 10.23 -9.66 -13.93
CA LEU A 474 11.62 -9.21 -13.81
C LEU A 474 12.39 -10.22 -12.94
N THR A 475 13.70 -10.31 -13.15
CA THR A 475 14.59 -11.02 -12.23
C THR A 475 14.71 -10.25 -10.90
N TYR A 476 15.34 -10.84 -9.89
CA TYR A 476 15.49 -10.21 -8.57
C TYR A 476 16.28 -8.89 -8.62
N ASP A 477 17.20 -8.75 -9.58
CA ASP A 477 17.97 -7.50 -9.86
C ASP A 477 17.24 -6.53 -10.82
N ARG A 478 15.95 -6.75 -11.11
CA ARG A 478 15.08 -5.92 -11.95
C ARG A 478 15.43 -5.95 -13.45
N THR A 479 16.10 -6.99 -13.92
CA THR A 479 16.29 -7.21 -15.36
C THR A 479 14.99 -7.81 -15.96
N PRO A 480 14.40 -7.22 -17.01
CA PRO A 480 13.21 -7.77 -17.64
C PRO A 480 13.46 -9.15 -18.25
N LYS A 481 12.60 -10.13 -17.95
CA LYS A 481 12.68 -11.48 -18.54
C LYS A 481 12.21 -11.54 -20.00
N LEU A 482 11.44 -10.55 -20.41
CA LEU A 482 11.04 -10.28 -21.81
C LEU A 482 11.19 -8.79 -22.08
N PRO A 483 11.29 -8.34 -23.35
CA PRO A 483 11.22 -6.93 -23.67
C PRO A 483 9.97 -6.29 -23.08
N LEU A 484 10.09 -5.10 -22.46
CA LEU A 484 8.98 -4.43 -21.78
C LEU A 484 7.80 -4.17 -22.71
N GLU A 485 8.07 -3.81 -23.97
CA GLU A 485 7.06 -3.63 -25.02
C GLU A 485 6.30 -4.92 -25.34
N THR A 486 6.95 -6.08 -25.23
CA THR A 486 6.30 -7.39 -25.41
C THR A 486 5.34 -7.66 -24.26
N ILE A 487 5.77 -7.42 -23.02
CA ILE A 487 4.91 -7.55 -21.85
C ILE A 487 3.72 -6.57 -21.96
N CYS A 488 3.99 -5.32 -22.31
CA CYS A 488 2.94 -4.31 -22.49
C CYS A 488 1.94 -4.68 -23.59
N ALA A 489 2.41 -5.25 -24.70
CA ALA A 489 1.54 -5.74 -25.77
C ALA A 489 0.65 -6.89 -25.31
N ILE A 490 1.20 -7.84 -24.53
CA ILE A 490 0.44 -8.96 -23.94
C ILE A 490 -0.66 -8.44 -23.02
N LEU A 491 -0.32 -7.55 -22.09
CA LEU A 491 -1.29 -6.98 -21.13
C LEU A 491 -2.43 -6.23 -21.83
N ASN A 492 -2.15 -5.59 -22.96
CA ASN A 492 -3.14 -4.82 -23.71
C ASN A 492 -3.81 -5.59 -24.87
N GLY A 493 -3.55 -6.90 -25.02
CA GLY A 493 -4.14 -7.73 -26.07
C GLY A 493 -3.70 -7.35 -27.49
N ARG A 494 -2.49 -6.79 -27.65
CA ARG A 494 -1.93 -6.41 -28.94
C ARG A 494 -1.00 -7.52 -29.45
N THR A 495 -1.02 -7.78 -30.77
CA THR A 495 -0.01 -8.60 -31.42
C THR A 495 1.17 -7.71 -31.77
N ASN A 496 2.39 -8.09 -31.38
CA ASN A 496 3.60 -7.43 -31.88
C ASN A 496 3.78 -7.81 -33.35
N GLU A 497 3.91 -6.82 -34.22
CA GLU A 497 4.21 -7.02 -35.64
C GLU A 497 5.60 -7.69 -35.89
N HIS A 498 6.42 -7.81 -34.85
CA HIS A 498 7.77 -8.40 -34.91
C HIS A 498 7.84 -9.90 -34.53
N GLU A 499 6.74 -10.57 -34.21
CA GLU A 499 6.76 -12.02 -33.94
C GLU A 499 6.86 -12.91 -35.20
N ASN A 500 6.96 -12.31 -36.40
CA ASN A 500 7.03 -13.01 -37.69
C ASN A 500 8.38 -12.86 -38.44
N LEU A 501 9.48 -12.60 -37.74
CA LEU A 501 10.81 -12.57 -38.34
C LEU A 501 11.75 -13.60 -37.72
#